data_7b8a67fc358695188d555ff7997a2c49
#
_entry.id   7b8a67fc358695188d555ff7997a2c49
#
_cell.length_a   1.000
_cell.length_b   1.000
_cell.length_c   1.000
_cell.angle_alpha   90.00
_cell.angle_beta   90.00
_cell.angle_gamma   90.00
#
_symmetry.space_group_name_H-M   'P 1'
#
loop_
_entity.id
_entity.type
_entity.pdbx_description
1 polymer ?
#
loop_
_entity_poly.entity_id
_entity_poly.type
_entity_poly.pdbx_seq_one_letter_code
_entity_poly.pdbx_strand_id
1 'polypeptide(L)'
;MALMDAKPVDELAERRRRTIIAAAIAAFLLVAFFAWELRFWPEERIADKFFSRLQAQDFEGAYAVWMGDFNWKQHPEKYARYPFGQFYLDWGPSGEWGTIHSHKVVQADNPLRGRGSGVIVQVQVNGRPIPVKVWVEKSDKTLSFPPE
;
A
#
# COMPACT_ATOMS: atom_id res chain seq x y z
N MET A 1 -64.73 16.37 23.31
CA MET A 1 -63.63 15.49 22.87
C MET A 1 -63.03 16.09 21.63
N ALA A 2 -61.89 16.70 21.77
CA ALA A 2 -61.11 17.14 20.59
C ALA A 2 -60.49 15.92 19.98
N LEU A 3 -60.97 15.51 18.81
CA LEU A 3 -60.29 14.58 17.95
C LEU A 3 -59.00 15.26 17.52
N MET A 4 -57.87 14.66 17.91
CA MET A 4 -56.59 15.10 17.46
C MET A 4 -56.59 15.11 15.92
N ASP A 5 -56.44 16.30 15.34
CA ASP A 5 -56.15 16.49 13.92
C ASP A 5 -54.81 15.82 13.60
N ALA A 6 -54.85 14.53 13.30
CA ALA A 6 -53.71 13.84 12.77
C ALA A 6 -53.44 14.47 11.40
N LYS A 7 -52.43 15.31 11.28
CA LYS A 7 -51.94 15.79 9.97
C LYS A 7 -51.76 14.59 9.05
N PRO A 8 -52.35 14.61 7.86
CA PRO A 8 -52.14 13.53 6.90
C PRO A 8 -50.63 13.44 6.61
N VAL A 9 -50.09 12.26 6.88
CA VAL A 9 -48.71 11.98 6.56
C VAL A 9 -48.58 12.06 5.04
N ASP A 10 -47.76 13.00 4.57
CA ASP A 10 -47.44 13.10 3.14
C ASP A 10 -46.55 11.89 2.77
N GLU A 11 -47.21 10.83 2.30
CA GLU A 11 -46.56 9.58 1.92
C GLU A 11 -45.47 9.78 0.85
N LEU A 12 -45.62 10.77 -0.05
CA LEU A 12 -44.65 11.08 -1.07
C LEU A 12 -43.39 11.71 -0.47
N ALA A 13 -43.55 12.64 0.48
CA ALA A 13 -42.46 13.24 1.18
C ALA A 13 -41.70 12.23 2.04
N GLU A 14 -42.41 11.30 2.68
CA GLU A 14 -41.82 10.22 3.46
C GLU A 14 -41.04 9.22 2.60
N ARG A 15 -41.60 8.81 1.47
CA ARG A 15 -40.93 7.96 0.49
C ARG A 15 -39.65 8.62 -0.04
N ARG A 16 -39.71 9.90 -0.41
CA ARG A 16 -38.58 10.67 -0.87
C ARG A 16 -37.48 10.75 0.20
N ARG A 17 -37.86 11.01 1.45
CA ARG A 17 -36.95 11.04 2.59
C ARG A 17 -36.25 9.70 2.79
N ARG A 18 -36.98 8.59 2.77
CA ARG A 18 -36.46 7.23 2.88
C ARG A 18 -35.46 6.91 1.75
N THR A 19 -35.78 7.30 0.52
CA THR A 19 -34.93 7.10 -0.65
C THR A 19 -33.62 7.90 -0.50
N ILE A 20 -33.68 9.15 -0.06
CA ILE A 20 -32.49 9.99 0.16
C ILE A 20 -31.61 9.40 1.27
N ILE A 21 -32.20 8.96 2.37
CA ILE A 21 -31.45 8.31 3.46
C ILE A 21 -30.80 7.03 2.98
N ALA A 22 -31.52 6.18 2.24
CA ALA A 22 -30.97 4.95 1.68
C ALA A 22 -29.81 5.23 0.71
N ALA A 23 -29.95 6.23 -0.15
CA ALA A 23 -28.90 6.65 -1.08
C ALA A 23 -27.67 7.20 -0.33
N ALA A 24 -27.86 7.97 0.74
CA ALA A 24 -26.79 8.49 1.57
C ALA A 24 -26.02 7.37 2.29
N ILE A 25 -26.75 6.37 2.82
CA ILE A 25 -26.15 5.20 3.47
C ILE A 25 -25.35 4.38 2.44
N ALA A 26 -25.91 4.14 1.26
CA ALA A 26 -25.23 3.42 0.19
C ALA A 26 -23.95 4.14 -0.26
N ALA A 27 -24.02 5.46 -0.44
CA ALA A 27 -22.84 6.28 -0.77
C ALA A 27 -21.77 6.22 0.33
N PHE A 28 -22.17 6.30 1.59
CA PHE A 28 -21.25 6.18 2.74
C PHE A 28 -20.57 4.81 2.77
N LEU A 29 -21.33 3.73 2.57
CA LEU A 29 -20.78 2.37 2.53
C LEU A 29 -19.80 2.18 1.38
N LEU A 30 -20.09 2.75 0.21
CA LEU A 30 -19.16 2.73 -0.94
C LEU A 30 -17.86 3.48 -0.62
N VAL A 31 -17.95 4.67 -0.05
CA VAL A 31 -16.75 5.45 0.35
C VAL A 31 -15.95 4.70 1.41
N ALA A 32 -16.60 4.12 2.41
CA ALA A 32 -15.95 3.32 3.44
C ALA A 32 -15.27 2.08 2.85
N PHE A 33 -15.90 1.41 1.89
CA PHE A 33 -15.32 0.27 1.18
C PHE A 33 -14.07 0.66 0.39
N PHE A 34 -14.14 1.72 -0.42
CA PHE A 34 -12.97 2.19 -1.17
C PHE A 34 -11.85 2.71 -0.25
N ALA A 35 -12.18 3.40 0.83
CA ALA A 35 -11.18 3.83 1.82
C ALA A 35 -10.47 2.62 2.46
N TRP A 36 -11.21 1.54 2.71
CA TRP A 36 -10.65 0.29 3.23
C TRP A 36 -9.76 -0.41 2.20
N GLU A 37 -10.19 -0.54 0.95
CA GLU A 37 -9.42 -1.15 -0.14
C GLU A 37 -8.12 -0.39 -0.42
N LEU A 38 -8.18 0.95 -0.43
CA LEU A 38 -7.05 1.80 -0.78
C LEU A 38 -6.16 2.17 0.43
N ARG A 39 -6.42 1.62 1.61
CA ARG A 39 -5.71 2.02 2.85
C ARG A 39 -4.19 1.83 2.80
N PHE A 40 -3.72 0.85 2.03
CA PHE A 40 -2.29 0.55 1.84
C PHE A 40 -1.76 0.94 0.45
N TRP A 41 -2.57 1.64 -0.33
CA TRP A 41 -2.18 2.05 -1.67
C TRP A 41 -0.87 2.86 -1.74
N PRO A 42 -0.56 3.78 -0.80
CA PRO A 42 0.73 4.49 -0.83
C PRO A 42 1.92 3.55 -0.65
N GLU A 43 1.80 2.55 0.24
CA GLU A 43 2.85 1.56 0.51
C GLU A 43 3.02 0.60 -0.67
N GLU A 44 1.92 0.15 -1.25
CA GLU A 44 1.92 -0.68 -2.46
C GLU A 44 2.59 0.03 -3.64
N ARG A 45 2.33 1.32 -3.82
CA ARG A 45 2.96 2.13 -4.86
C ARG A 45 4.47 2.28 -4.67
N ILE A 46 4.95 2.40 -3.45
CA ILE A 46 6.39 2.46 -3.18
C ILE A 46 7.05 1.11 -3.48
N ALA A 47 6.43 0.01 -3.09
CA ALA A 47 6.91 -1.33 -3.46
C ALA A 47 6.90 -1.52 -4.99
N ASP A 48 5.84 -1.16 -5.66
CA ASP A 48 5.75 -1.21 -7.12
C ASP A 48 6.85 -0.37 -7.80
N LYS A 49 7.08 0.84 -7.33
CA LYS A 49 8.17 1.70 -7.83
C LYS A 49 9.54 1.06 -7.62
N PHE A 50 9.77 0.42 -6.48
CA PHE A 50 11.02 -0.28 -6.18
C PHE A 50 11.25 -1.43 -7.17
N PHE A 51 10.26 -2.32 -7.33
CA PHE A 51 10.38 -3.44 -8.27
C PHE A 51 10.42 -3.00 -9.73
N SER A 52 9.77 -1.90 -10.09
CA SER A 52 9.89 -1.31 -11.44
C SER A 52 11.32 -0.85 -11.73
N ARG A 53 12.02 -0.29 -10.75
CA ARG A 53 13.43 0.07 -10.89
C ARG A 53 14.33 -1.17 -11.05
N LEU A 54 14.09 -2.21 -10.25
CA LEU A 54 14.80 -3.49 -10.39
C LEU A 54 14.56 -4.13 -11.76
N GLN A 55 13.33 -4.11 -12.25
CA GLN A 55 12.97 -4.63 -13.57
C GLN A 55 13.65 -3.85 -14.70
N ALA A 56 13.81 -2.54 -14.55
CA ALA A 56 14.55 -1.69 -15.47
C ALA A 56 16.08 -1.80 -15.31
N GLN A 57 16.57 -2.64 -14.39
CA GLN A 57 17.99 -2.76 -14.01
C GLN A 57 18.61 -1.44 -13.51
N ASP A 58 17.78 -0.54 -13.03
CA ASP A 58 18.19 0.70 -12.37
C ASP A 58 18.40 0.44 -10.88
N PHE A 59 19.50 -0.25 -10.54
CA PHE A 59 19.80 -0.63 -9.16
C PHE A 59 20.08 0.57 -8.25
N GLU A 60 20.71 1.62 -8.78
CA GLU A 60 20.93 2.84 -8.03
C GLU A 60 19.64 3.56 -7.69
N GLY A 61 18.72 3.65 -8.67
CA GLY A 61 17.39 4.19 -8.45
C GLY A 61 16.54 3.31 -7.51
N ALA A 62 16.68 1.98 -7.59
CA ALA A 62 16.03 1.06 -6.67
C ALA A 62 16.54 1.25 -5.23
N TYR A 63 17.84 1.40 -5.05
CA TYR A 63 18.43 1.69 -3.75
C TYR A 63 17.98 3.03 -3.18
N ALA A 64 17.86 4.05 -4.03
CA ALA A 64 17.31 5.34 -3.63
C ALA A 64 15.86 5.22 -3.11
N VAL A 65 15.04 4.40 -3.76
CA VAL A 65 13.68 4.11 -3.28
C VAL A 65 13.72 3.31 -1.98
N TRP A 66 14.58 2.30 -1.88
CA TRP A 66 14.74 1.48 -0.68
C TRP A 66 15.09 2.32 0.55
N MET A 67 16.03 3.25 0.40
CA MET A 67 16.46 4.14 1.49
C MET A 67 15.56 5.38 1.66
N GLY A 68 14.67 5.67 0.70
CA GLY A 68 13.89 6.90 0.69
C GLY A 68 14.74 8.16 0.48
N ASP A 69 15.89 8.02 -0.15
CA ASP A 69 16.86 9.10 -0.32
C ASP A 69 17.49 9.07 -1.73
N PHE A 70 17.10 10.01 -2.56
CA PHE A 70 17.65 10.13 -3.93
C PHE A 70 19.04 10.75 -3.98
N ASN A 71 19.51 11.33 -2.88
CA ASN A 71 20.84 11.93 -2.74
C ASN A 71 21.81 11.05 -1.91
N TRP A 72 21.53 9.77 -1.77
CA TRP A 72 22.30 8.83 -0.95
C TRP A 72 23.79 8.80 -1.26
N LYS A 73 24.19 9.08 -2.50
CA LYS A 73 25.60 9.13 -2.92
C LYS A 73 26.40 10.25 -2.24
N GLN A 74 25.73 11.29 -1.73
CA GLN A 74 26.36 12.44 -1.09
C GLN A 74 26.72 12.19 0.38
N HIS A 75 26.11 11.15 0.98
CA HIS A 75 26.31 10.79 2.39
C HIS A 75 26.26 9.27 2.61
N PRO A 76 27.17 8.52 1.96
CA PRO A 76 27.18 7.06 2.01
C PRO A 76 27.38 6.49 3.43
N GLU A 77 28.03 7.24 4.30
CA GLU A 77 28.26 6.87 5.71
C GLU A 77 26.95 6.68 6.50
N LYS A 78 25.88 7.37 6.11
CA LYS A 78 24.55 7.24 6.72
C LYS A 78 23.99 5.83 6.56
N TYR A 79 24.38 5.13 5.49
CA TYR A 79 23.88 3.83 5.09
C TYR A 79 24.92 2.71 5.26
N ALA A 80 25.89 2.89 6.14
CA ALA A 80 26.96 1.93 6.38
C ALA A 80 26.47 0.54 6.81
N ARG A 81 25.29 0.44 7.43
CA ARG A 81 24.69 -0.84 7.85
C ARG A 81 24.18 -1.68 6.68
N TYR A 82 23.76 -1.04 5.61
CA TYR A 82 23.29 -1.69 4.40
C TYR A 82 23.71 -0.87 3.17
N PRO A 83 25.02 -0.92 2.82
CA PRO A 83 25.56 -0.13 1.73
C PRO A 83 25.09 -0.65 0.37
N PHE A 84 25.21 0.19 -0.65
CA PHE A 84 24.78 -0.15 -2.01
C PHE A 84 25.38 -1.47 -2.54
N GLY A 85 26.63 -1.77 -2.21
CA GLY A 85 27.26 -3.03 -2.62
C GLY A 85 26.53 -4.26 -2.05
N GLN A 86 26.11 -4.23 -0.79
CA GLN A 86 25.32 -5.29 -0.18
C GLN A 86 23.93 -5.38 -0.82
N PHE A 87 23.28 -4.23 -1.02
CA PHE A 87 22.00 -4.16 -1.73
C PHE A 87 22.07 -4.79 -3.12
N TYR A 88 23.13 -4.51 -3.87
CA TYR A 88 23.31 -5.07 -5.21
C TYR A 88 23.55 -6.59 -5.19
N LEU A 89 24.19 -7.12 -4.15
CA LEU A 89 24.32 -8.57 -3.98
C LEU A 89 22.95 -9.22 -3.69
N ASP A 90 22.11 -8.58 -2.91
CA ASP A 90 20.80 -9.14 -2.53
C ASP A 90 19.76 -9.02 -3.65
N TRP A 91 19.73 -7.90 -4.36
CA TRP A 91 18.69 -7.56 -5.34
C TRP A 91 19.15 -7.56 -6.80
N GLY A 92 20.44 -7.69 -7.03
CA GLY A 92 21.03 -7.79 -8.37
C GLY A 92 20.88 -9.17 -9.00
N PRO A 93 21.43 -9.37 -10.20
CA PRO A 93 21.28 -10.64 -10.95
C PRO A 93 21.80 -11.88 -10.22
N SER A 94 22.75 -11.72 -9.31
CA SER A 94 23.31 -12.82 -8.49
C SER A 94 22.57 -13.03 -7.17
N GLY A 95 21.57 -12.22 -6.85
CA GLY A 95 20.78 -12.34 -5.65
C GLY A 95 19.74 -13.49 -5.72
N GLU A 96 19.03 -13.70 -4.63
CA GLU A 96 18.04 -14.78 -4.50
C GLU A 96 16.97 -14.77 -5.61
N TRP A 97 16.57 -13.59 -6.05
CA TRP A 97 15.51 -13.42 -7.04
C TRP A 97 16.01 -13.39 -8.47
N GLY A 98 17.33 -13.28 -8.67
CA GLY A 98 17.95 -13.16 -9.98
C GLY A 98 17.54 -11.89 -10.72
N THR A 99 17.65 -11.89 -12.03
CA THR A 99 17.16 -10.80 -12.87
C THR A 99 15.65 -10.76 -12.85
N ILE A 100 15.08 -9.60 -12.48
CA ILE A 100 13.63 -9.41 -12.41
C ILE A 100 13.14 -8.93 -13.77
N HIS A 101 12.30 -9.74 -14.41
CA HIS A 101 11.69 -9.44 -15.71
C HIS A 101 10.24 -8.99 -15.59
N SER A 102 9.56 -9.40 -14.52
CA SER A 102 8.17 -9.02 -14.26
C SER A 102 7.91 -8.97 -12.75
N HIS A 103 6.99 -8.13 -12.36
CA HIS A 103 6.52 -8.06 -10.98
C HIS A 103 5.04 -7.67 -10.94
N LYS A 104 4.37 -8.06 -9.88
CA LYS A 104 2.98 -7.71 -9.59
C LYS A 104 2.80 -7.62 -8.08
N VAL A 105 2.34 -6.47 -7.62
CA VAL A 105 1.88 -6.34 -6.22
C VAL A 105 0.64 -7.19 -6.04
N VAL A 106 0.69 -8.10 -5.07
CA VAL A 106 -0.38 -9.08 -4.82
C VAL A 106 -1.24 -8.63 -3.66
N GLN A 107 -0.60 -8.20 -2.58
CA GLN A 107 -1.27 -7.93 -1.32
C GLN A 107 -0.41 -7.03 -0.44
N ALA A 108 -1.06 -6.17 0.33
CA ALA A 108 -0.44 -5.45 1.43
C ALA A 108 -1.16 -5.79 2.74
N ASP A 109 -0.40 -5.96 3.81
CA ASP A 109 -0.91 -6.46 5.06
C ASP A 109 -0.19 -5.82 6.26
N ASN A 110 -0.94 -5.62 7.35
CA ASN A 110 -0.36 -5.17 8.61
C ASN A 110 -0.31 -6.35 9.59
N PRO A 111 0.85 -7.01 9.74
CA PRO A 111 0.97 -8.23 10.52
C PRO A 111 0.72 -8.02 12.02
N LEU A 112 0.88 -6.80 12.50
CA LEU A 112 0.72 -6.44 13.91
C LEU A 112 -0.65 -5.81 14.23
N ARG A 113 -1.67 -6.04 13.39
CA ARG A 113 -3.05 -5.56 13.57
C ARG A 113 -3.13 -4.06 13.87
N GLY A 114 -2.36 -3.25 13.14
CA GLY A 114 -2.32 -1.80 13.30
C GLY A 114 -1.37 -1.28 14.38
N ARG A 115 -0.66 -2.15 15.10
CA ARG A 115 0.33 -1.75 16.12
C ARG A 115 1.73 -1.52 15.54
N GLY A 116 1.99 -1.99 14.31
CA GLY A 116 3.28 -1.81 13.66
C GLY A 116 3.40 -0.46 12.95
N SER A 117 4.64 0.01 12.83
CA SER A 117 4.99 1.25 12.13
C SER A 117 4.92 1.14 10.61
N GLY A 118 4.80 -0.06 10.06
CA GLY A 118 4.83 -0.33 8.63
C GLY A 118 3.88 -1.42 8.18
N VAL A 119 4.00 -1.77 6.92
CA VAL A 119 3.15 -2.72 6.19
C VAL A 119 4.04 -3.71 5.45
N ILE A 120 3.66 -4.97 5.43
CA ILE A 120 4.27 -5.98 4.56
C ILE A 120 3.55 -5.93 3.21
N VAL A 121 4.30 -5.64 2.15
CA VAL A 121 3.81 -5.72 0.77
C VAL A 121 4.36 -6.99 0.14
N GLN A 122 3.47 -7.80 -0.42
CA GLN A 122 3.80 -9.02 -1.13
C GLN A 122 3.81 -8.75 -2.62
N VAL A 123 4.90 -9.10 -3.28
CA VAL A 123 5.10 -8.86 -4.70
C VAL A 123 5.48 -10.17 -5.38
N GLN A 124 4.68 -10.60 -6.33
CA GLN A 124 5.04 -11.73 -7.18
C GLN A 124 6.09 -11.29 -8.19
N VAL A 125 7.19 -12.01 -8.25
CA VAL A 125 8.32 -11.72 -9.13
C VAL A 125 8.51 -12.88 -10.10
N ASN A 126 8.66 -12.56 -11.39
CA ASN A 126 8.90 -13.54 -12.45
C ASN A 126 7.90 -14.71 -12.48
N GLY A 127 6.66 -14.48 -12.05
CA GLY A 127 5.62 -15.50 -11.98
C GLY A 127 5.87 -16.60 -10.94
N ARG A 128 6.85 -16.44 -10.04
CA ARG A 128 7.12 -17.43 -8.98
C ARG A 128 5.92 -17.57 -8.04
N PRO A 129 5.60 -18.80 -7.56
CA PRO A 129 4.45 -19.03 -6.71
C PRO A 129 4.59 -18.40 -5.31
N ILE A 130 5.83 -18.27 -4.82
CA ILE A 130 6.11 -17.64 -3.52
C ILE A 130 6.43 -16.17 -3.76
N PRO A 131 5.63 -15.22 -3.23
CA PRO A 131 5.88 -13.81 -3.39
C PRO A 131 7.06 -13.34 -2.53
N VAL A 132 7.74 -12.32 -3.03
CA VAL A 132 8.71 -11.54 -2.22
C VAL A 132 7.93 -10.70 -1.23
N LYS A 133 8.42 -10.62 0.00
CA LYS A 133 7.86 -9.75 1.03
C LYS A 133 8.83 -8.62 1.31
N VAL A 134 8.34 -7.40 1.28
CA VAL A 134 9.08 -6.21 1.69
C VAL A 134 8.30 -5.45 2.74
N TRP A 135 9.02 -4.90 3.71
CA TRP A 135 8.45 -4.01 4.71
C TRP A 135 8.51 -2.57 4.19
N VAL A 136 7.40 -1.87 4.25
CA VAL A 136 7.31 -0.44 3.92
C VAL A 136 6.93 0.33 5.17
N GLU A 137 7.82 1.21 5.62
CA GLU A 137 7.56 2.09 6.75
C GLU A 137 6.50 3.14 6.38
N LYS A 138 5.49 3.32 7.22
CA LYS A 138 4.40 4.26 6.94
C LYS A 138 4.83 5.72 7.02
N SER A 139 5.77 6.04 7.91
CA SER A 139 6.17 7.41 8.21
C SER A 139 6.98 8.06 7.08
N ASP A 140 7.98 7.36 6.55
CA ASP A 140 8.95 7.90 5.58
C ASP A 140 8.98 7.13 4.26
N LYS A 141 8.16 6.06 4.14
CA LYS A 141 8.09 5.19 2.95
C LYS A 141 9.42 4.51 2.59
N THR A 142 10.31 4.33 3.56
CA THR A 142 11.50 3.50 3.37
C THR A 142 11.14 2.02 3.33
N LEU A 143 11.94 1.24 2.62
CA LEU A 143 11.78 -0.19 2.55
C LEU A 143 12.83 -0.89 3.42
N SER A 144 12.48 -2.08 3.88
CA SER A 144 13.39 -2.99 4.56
C SER A 144 12.92 -4.43 4.39
N PHE A 145 13.71 -5.37 4.87
CA PHE A 145 13.25 -6.75 4.99
C PHE A 145 12.20 -6.85 6.10
N PRO A 146 11.18 -7.70 5.95
CA PRO A 146 10.17 -7.84 6.99
C PRO A 146 10.81 -8.39 8.28
N PRO A 147 10.32 -7.97 9.45
CA PRO A 147 10.73 -8.56 10.71
C PRO A 147 10.32 -10.04 10.77
N GLU A 148 11.16 -10.88 11.35
CA GLU A 148 10.88 -12.30 11.61
C GLU A 148 9.80 -12.50 12.67
#